data_93f604132b643df727f6cd406900c9e0
#
_entry.id   93f604132b643df727f6cd406900c9e0
#
_cell.length_a   1.000
_cell.length_b   1.000
_cell.length_c   1.000
_cell.angle_alpha   90.00
_cell.angle_beta   90.00
_cell.angle_gamma   90.00
#
_symmetry.space_group_name_H-M   'P 1'
#
loop_
_entity.id
_entity.type
_entity.pdbx_description
1 polymer ?
#
loop_
_entity_poly.entity_id
_entity_poly.type
_entity_poly.pdbx_seq_one_letter_code
_entity_poly.pdbx_strand_id
1 'polypeptide(L)'
;PNEAERLARGYSSAWLHHKGRNKHHLEYWIDYSTRKVGLAGMKMPLRYVCEMVCDRVAASQIYLGDKYTDASPWEYYERSKTHYLLHPDTRALLEKLLKMVRDLGHDRTFEHMKYLLGCEKDY
;
A
#
# COMPACT_ATOMS: atom_id res chain seq x y z
N PRO A 1 -12.56 18.31 -2.43
CA PRO A 1 -11.70 18.78 -3.54
C PRO A 1 -11.32 17.67 -4.50
N ASN A 2 -10.75 16.56 -4.00
CA ASN A 2 -10.33 15.45 -4.86
C ASN A 2 -11.50 14.82 -5.60
N GLU A 3 -12.61 14.61 -4.91
CA GLU A 3 -13.80 13.98 -5.47
C GLU A 3 -14.41 14.84 -6.58
N ALA A 4 -14.54 16.14 -6.34
CA ALA A 4 -15.12 17.06 -7.30
C ALA A 4 -14.28 17.15 -8.58
N GLU A 5 -12.96 17.25 -8.44
CA GLU A 5 -12.06 17.28 -9.59
C GLU A 5 -12.11 15.97 -10.36
N ARG A 6 -12.12 14.84 -9.65
CA ARG A 6 -12.14 13.52 -10.28
C ARG A 6 -13.41 13.30 -11.11
N LEU A 7 -14.54 13.76 -10.59
CA LEU A 7 -15.81 13.69 -11.32
C LEU A 7 -15.82 14.60 -12.55
N ALA A 8 -15.19 15.78 -12.45
CA ALA A 8 -15.16 16.76 -13.55
C ALA A 8 -14.13 16.44 -14.63
N ARG A 9 -12.96 15.95 -14.26
CA ARG A 9 -11.81 15.77 -15.15
C ARG A 9 -11.38 14.32 -15.35
N GLY A 10 -11.90 13.38 -14.57
CA GLY A 10 -11.51 11.98 -14.60
C GLY A 10 -10.25 11.65 -13.81
N TYR A 11 -9.64 12.64 -13.15
CA TYR A 11 -8.46 12.45 -12.30
C TYR A 11 -8.43 13.49 -11.18
N SER A 12 -7.54 13.27 -10.20
CA SER A 12 -7.29 14.21 -9.11
C SER A 12 -5.84 14.68 -9.17
N SER A 13 -5.64 16.00 -9.36
CA SER A 13 -4.29 16.58 -9.39
C SER A 13 -3.62 16.51 -8.01
N ALA A 14 -4.40 16.66 -6.93
CA ALA A 14 -3.87 16.51 -5.57
C ALA A 14 -3.38 15.09 -5.32
N TRP A 15 -4.12 14.07 -5.76
CA TRP A 15 -3.70 12.68 -5.64
C TRP A 15 -2.44 12.40 -6.48
N LEU A 16 -2.41 12.88 -7.73
CA LEU A 16 -1.23 12.69 -8.59
C LEU A 16 0.03 13.32 -7.97
N HIS A 17 -0.12 14.52 -7.39
CA HIS A 17 0.98 15.19 -6.71
C HIS A 17 1.44 14.39 -5.48
N HIS A 18 0.50 13.93 -4.66
CA HIS A 18 0.78 13.16 -3.44
C HIS A 18 1.47 11.84 -3.75
N LYS A 19 0.89 11.02 -4.61
CA LYS A 19 1.45 9.69 -4.91
C LYS A 19 2.79 9.76 -5.62
N GLY A 20 3.04 10.79 -6.42
CA GLY A 20 4.28 10.97 -7.14
C GLY A 20 5.44 11.43 -6.27
N ARG A 21 5.19 11.83 -5.03
CA ARG A 21 6.20 12.33 -4.09
C ARG A 21 6.39 11.42 -2.88
N ASN A 22 5.55 10.43 -2.69
CA ASN A 22 5.58 9.58 -1.50
C ASN A 22 5.98 8.16 -1.88
N LYS A 23 7.15 7.75 -1.45
CA LYS A 23 7.73 6.43 -1.78
C LYS A 23 7.00 5.27 -1.12
N HIS A 24 6.09 5.51 -0.16
CA HIS A 24 5.25 4.45 0.39
C HIS A 24 3.98 4.19 -0.43
N HIS A 25 3.75 4.95 -1.51
CA HIS A 25 2.69 4.65 -2.47
C HIS A 25 3.24 3.76 -3.59
N LEU A 26 2.52 2.68 -3.89
CA LEU A 26 2.95 1.72 -4.91
C LEU A 26 3.14 2.37 -6.28
N GLU A 27 2.38 3.42 -6.58
CA GLU A 27 2.41 4.12 -7.87
C GLU A 27 3.75 4.81 -8.12
N TYR A 28 4.50 5.16 -7.07
CA TYR A 28 5.85 5.70 -7.22
C TYR A 28 6.79 4.68 -7.87
N TRP A 29 6.54 3.37 -7.65
CA TRP A 29 7.40 2.28 -8.07
C TRP A 29 6.94 1.62 -9.37
N ILE A 30 6.28 2.36 -10.25
CA ILE A 30 5.83 1.89 -11.55
C ILE A 30 6.74 2.48 -12.62
N ASP A 31 7.29 1.62 -13.48
CA ASP A 31 8.17 2.01 -14.56
C ASP A 31 8.01 1.04 -15.73
N TYR A 32 8.61 1.39 -16.85
CA TYR A 32 8.66 0.48 -17.98
C TYR A 32 9.61 -0.66 -17.69
N SER A 33 9.12 -1.89 -17.93
CA SER A 33 9.94 -3.07 -17.71
C SER A 33 10.79 -3.37 -18.95
N THR A 34 12.04 -3.78 -18.71
CA THR A 34 12.90 -4.30 -19.79
C THR A 34 12.58 -5.75 -20.13
N ARG A 35 11.75 -6.41 -19.33
CA ARG A 35 11.40 -7.85 -19.45
C ARG A 35 9.98 -8.08 -19.92
N LYS A 36 9.13 -7.07 -19.88
CA LYS A 36 7.72 -7.15 -20.26
C LYS A 36 7.38 -5.93 -21.13
N VAL A 37 6.37 -6.07 -21.98
CA VAL A 37 5.85 -4.94 -22.73
C VAL A 37 5.00 -4.09 -21.77
N GLY A 38 5.30 -2.78 -21.70
CA GLY A 38 4.52 -1.81 -20.96
C GLY A 38 5.01 -1.58 -19.54
N LEU A 39 4.12 -1.02 -18.72
CA LEU A 39 4.42 -0.66 -17.35
C LEU A 39 4.38 -1.86 -16.42
N ALA A 40 5.25 -1.86 -15.42
CA ALA A 40 5.30 -2.89 -14.40
C ALA A 40 5.66 -2.28 -13.05
N GLY A 41 5.27 -2.96 -11.97
CA GLY A 41 5.68 -2.58 -10.61
C GLY A 41 7.12 -3.01 -10.33
N MET A 42 7.91 -2.09 -9.78
CA MET A 42 9.27 -2.35 -9.34
C MET A 42 9.24 -2.76 -7.86
N LYS A 43 10.24 -3.53 -7.44
CA LYS A 43 10.31 -4.01 -6.05
C LYS A 43 10.53 -2.83 -5.11
N MET A 44 9.62 -2.64 -4.16
CA MET A 44 9.70 -1.57 -3.18
C MET A 44 10.66 -1.98 -2.06
N PRO A 45 11.54 -1.07 -1.59
CA PRO A 45 12.31 -1.34 -0.39
C PRO A 45 11.42 -1.66 0.80
N LEU A 46 11.89 -2.54 1.70
CA LEU A 46 11.13 -3.02 2.84
C LEU A 46 10.51 -1.88 3.67
N ARG A 47 11.28 -0.82 3.94
CA ARG A 47 10.78 0.29 4.75
C ARG A 47 9.56 0.97 4.13
N TYR A 48 9.52 1.05 2.81
CA TYR A 48 8.39 1.70 2.13
C TYR A 48 7.15 0.80 2.08
N VAL A 49 7.35 -0.52 2.03
CA VAL A 49 6.23 -1.45 2.18
C VAL A 49 5.64 -1.34 3.58
N CYS A 50 6.49 -1.27 4.61
CA CYS A 50 6.02 -1.09 5.99
C CYS A 50 5.29 0.26 6.16
N GLU A 51 5.83 1.34 5.60
CA GLU A 51 5.16 2.64 5.62
C GLU A 51 3.81 2.59 4.90
N MET A 52 3.73 1.87 3.78
CA MET A 52 2.48 1.70 3.05
C MET A 52 1.43 0.97 3.89
N VAL A 53 1.82 -0.07 4.62
CA VAL A 53 0.91 -0.78 5.52
C VAL A 53 0.39 0.16 6.61
N CYS A 54 1.28 0.93 7.25
CA CYS A 54 0.89 1.92 8.27
C CYS A 54 -0.08 2.95 7.70
N ASP A 55 0.19 3.45 6.50
CA ASP A 55 -0.67 4.42 5.84
C ASP A 55 -2.06 3.84 5.56
N ARG A 56 -2.13 2.60 5.10
CA ARG A 56 -3.40 1.91 4.82
C ARG A 56 -4.22 1.68 6.09
N VAL A 57 -3.56 1.32 7.19
CA VAL A 57 -4.24 1.16 8.49
C VAL A 57 -4.79 2.52 8.94
N ALA A 58 -3.97 3.55 8.92
CA ALA A 58 -4.39 4.89 9.35
C ALA A 58 -5.53 5.43 8.48
N ALA A 59 -5.44 5.27 7.16
CA ALA A 59 -6.50 5.70 6.26
C ALA A 59 -7.81 4.96 6.52
N SER A 60 -7.74 3.65 6.75
CA SER A 60 -8.93 2.85 7.07
C SER A 60 -9.59 3.33 8.37
N GLN A 61 -8.78 3.63 9.40
CA GLN A 61 -9.30 4.16 10.67
C GLN A 61 -10.00 5.49 10.50
N ILE A 62 -9.43 6.38 9.70
CA ILE A 62 -10.02 7.69 9.44
C ILE A 62 -11.32 7.57 8.66
N TYR A 63 -11.34 6.76 7.60
CA TYR A 63 -12.52 6.62 6.75
C TYR A 63 -13.66 5.90 7.42
N LEU A 64 -13.37 4.85 8.19
CA LEU A 64 -14.40 3.98 8.76
C LEU A 64 -14.81 4.38 10.17
N GLY A 65 -13.96 5.11 10.90
CA GLY A 65 -14.26 5.53 12.26
C GLY A 65 -14.66 4.33 13.13
N ASP A 66 -15.87 4.37 13.72
CA ASP A 66 -16.36 3.31 14.59
C ASP A 66 -16.57 1.96 13.87
N LYS A 67 -16.63 1.98 12.54
CA LYS A 67 -16.80 0.75 11.74
C LYS A 67 -15.46 0.08 11.41
N TYR A 68 -14.35 0.69 11.77
CA TYR A 68 -13.03 0.10 11.52
C TYR A 68 -12.85 -1.18 12.33
N THR A 69 -12.32 -2.20 11.67
CA THR A 69 -11.75 -3.38 12.33
C THR A 69 -10.37 -3.65 11.73
N ASP A 70 -9.54 -4.44 12.38
CA ASP A 70 -8.23 -4.77 11.84
C ASP A 70 -8.30 -5.63 10.57
N ALA A 71 -9.49 -6.14 10.22
CA ALA A 71 -9.72 -6.77 8.92
C ALA A 71 -9.93 -5.75 7.78
N SER A 72 -10.26 -4.50 8.12
CA SER A 72 -10.62 -3.48 7.11
C SER A 72 -9.54 -3.20 6.08
N PRO A 73 -8.25 -3.05 6.45
CA PRO A 73 -7.20 -2.83 5.43
C PRO A 73 -7.07 -3.99 4.44
N TRP A 74 -7.17 -5.23 4.91
CA TRP A 74 -7.13 -6.40 4.04
C TRP A 74 -8.33 -6.44 3.09
N GLU A 75 -9.54 -6.18 3.60
CA GLU A 75 -10.75 -6.20 2.81
C GLU A 75 -10.71 -5.14 1.69
N TYR A 76 -10.23 -3.95 2.01
CA TYR A 76 -10.06 -2.89 1.01
C TYR A 76 -9.05 -3.31 -0.07
N TYR A 77 -7.91 -3.86 0.33
CA TYR A 77 -6.89 -4.33 -0.60
C TYR A 77 -7.45 -5.42 -1.51
N GLU A 78 -8.17 -6.38 -0.96
CA GLU A 78 -8.70 -7.50 -1.73
C GLU A 78 -9.68 -7.06 -2.80
N ARG A 79 -10.49 -6.03 -2.53
CA ARG A 79 -11.41 -5.47 -3.52
C ARG A 79 -10.71 -4.71 -4.65
N SER A 80 -9.52 -4.17 -4.38
CA SER A 80 -8.83 -3.27 -5.32
C SER A 80 -7.54 -3.84 -5.90
N LYS A 81 -7.07 -4.99 -5.43
CA LYS A 81 -5.75 -5.54 -5.78
C LYS A 81 -5.54 -5.77 -7.29
N THR A 82 -6.60 -6.01 -8.04
CA THR A 82 -6.51 -6.23 -9.48
C THR A 82 -6.11 -4.98 -10.25
N HIS A 83 -6.25 -3.81 -9.63
CA HIS A 83 -5.88 -2.52 -10.23
C HIS A 83 -4.43 -2.13 -9.95
N TYR A 84 -3.70 -2.92 -9.15
CA TYR A 84 -2.35 -2.58 -8.72
C TYR A 84 -1.28 -3.27 -9.55
N LEU A 85 -0.33 -2.47 -10.04
CA LEU A 85 0.87 -2.97 -10.69
C LEU A 85 1.97 -3.10 -9.63
N LEU A 86 1.97 -4.24 -8.93
CA LEU A 86 2.95 -4.54 -7.88
C LEU A 86 3.94 -5.59 -8.35
N HIS A 87 5.22 -5.39 -8.01
CA HIS A 87 6.21 -6.45 -8.15
C HIS A 87 5.74 -7.69 -7.36
N PRO A 88 5.92 -8.92 -7.89
CA PRO A 88 5.41 -10.13 -7.22
C PRO A 88 5.88 -10.27 -5.77
N ASP A 89 7.14 -9.97 -5.47
CA ASP A 89 7.67 -10.07 -4.11
C ASP A 89 7.06 -9.01 -3.19
N THR A 90 6.86 -7.80 -3.69
CA THR A 90 6.20 -6.71 -2.95
C THR A 90 4.75 -7.08 -2.66
N ARG A 91 4.06 -7.64 -3.65
CA ARG A 91 2.69 -8.11 -3.47
C ARG A 91 2.60 -9.17 -2.37
N ALA A 92 3.49 -10.15 -2.39
CA ALA A 92 3.50 -11.22 -1.40
C ALA A 92 3.72 -10.68 0.00
N LEU A 93 4.67 -9.75 0.18
CA LEU A 93 4.94 -9.13 1.47
C LEU A 93 3.77 -8.28 1.94
N LEU A 94 3.21 -7.44 1.06
CA LEU A 94 2.06 -6.61 1.40
C LEU A 94 0.88 -7.47 1.85
N GLU A 95 0.57 -8.53 1.12
CA GLU A 95 -0.54 -9.43 1.46
C GLU A 95 -0.29 -10.11 2.80
N LYS A 96 0.94 -10.56 3.05
CA LYS A 96 1.31 -11.16 4.34
C LYS A 96 1.08 -10.18 5.49
N LEU A 97 1.56 -8.96 5.36
CA LEU A 97 1.44 -7.95 6.43
C LEU A 97 -0.01 -7.54 6.66
N LEU A 98 -0.79 -7.35 5.60
CA LEU A 98 -2.20 -7.01 5.73
C LEU A 98 -3.01 -8.15 6.38
N LYS A 99 -2.69 -9.40 6.05
CA LYS A 99 -3.30 -10.56 6.72
C LYS A 99 -2.90 -10.63 8.18
N MET A 100 -1.66 -10.27 8.52
CA MET A 100 -1.22 -10.20 9.92
C MET A 100 -2.01 -9.14 10.69
N VAL A 101 -2.27 -7.97 10.09
CA VAL A 101 -3.12 -6.95 10.71
C VAL A 101 -4.50 -7.53 11.00
N ARG A 102 -5.08 -8.22 10.03
CA ARG A 102 -6.39 -8.86 10.18
C ARG A 102 -6.41 -9.90 11.31
N ASP A 103 -5.39 -10.75 11.37
CA ASP A 103 -5.40 -11.94 12.23
C ASP A 103 -4.78 -11.70 13.61
N LEU A 104 -3.79 -10.83 13.70
CA LEU A 104 -3.02 -10.57 14.92
C LEU A 104 -3.22 -9.16 15.49
N GLY A 105 -3.85 -8.27 14.72
CA GLY A 105 -4.02 -6.87 15.08
C GLY A 105 -2.87 -5.99 14.61
N HIS A 106 -3.16 -4.69 14.48
CA HIS A 106 -2.16 -3.74 13.94
C HIS A 106 -0.96 -3.57 14.88
N ASP A 107 -1.13 -3.61 16.19
CA ASP A 107 -0.01 -3.42 17.13
C ASP A 107 1.04 -4.51 16.99
N ARG A 108 0.62 -5.78 16.94
CA ARG A 108 1.54 -6.91 16.75
C ARG A 108 2.21 -6.88 15.39
N THR A 109 1.48 -6.49 14.37
CA THR A 109 2.02 -6.37 13.02
C THR A 109 3.09 -5.27 12.97
N PHE A 110 2.86 -4.13 13.61
CA PHE A 110 3.84 -3.04 13.66
C PHE A 110 5.10 -3.47 14.42
N GLU A 111 4.97 -4.23 15.49
CA GLU A 111 6.13 -4.78 16.20
C GLU A 111 6.93 -5.74 15.30
N HIS A 112 6.24 -6.58 14.53
CA HIS A 112 6.89 -7.47 13.57
C HIS A 112 7.62 -6.68 12.48
N MET A 113 7.01 -5.59 11.99
CA MET A 113 7.65 -4.73 10.99
C MET A 113 8.93 -4.08 11.53
N LYS A 114 8.92 -3.64 12.80
CA LYS A 114 10.12 -3.13 13.45
C LYS A 114 11.22 -4.18 13.51
N TYR A 115 10.85 -5.41 13.83
CA TYR A 115 11.78 -6.53 13.85
C TYR A 115 12.40 -6.76 12.47
N LEU A 116 11.59 -6.81 11.41
CA LEU A 116 12.07 -7.01 10.04
C LEU A 116 13.04 -5.90 9.63
N LEU A 117 12.73 -4.66 9.94
CA LEU A 117 13.58 -3.51 9.61
C LEU A 117 14.91 -3.56 10.37
N GLY A 118 14.90 -4.08 11.60
CA GLY A 118 16.11 -4.24 12.41
C GLY A 118 17.02 -5.36 11.93
N CYS A 119 16.50 -6.33 11.17
CA CYS A 119 17.29 -7.44 10.61
C CYS A 119 18.13 -7.04 9.40
N GLU A 120 17.93 -5.84 8.85
CA GLU A 120 18.63 -5.34 7.68
C GLU A 120 18.61 -6.28 6.48
N LYS A 121 17.60 -7.14 6.40
CA LYS A 121 17.45 -8.11 5.31
C LYS A 121 16.42 -7.62 4.32
N ASP A 122 16.75 -7.76 3.05
CA ASP A 122 15.78 -7.58 1.98
C ASP A 122 14.79 -8.77 1.97
N TYR A 123 13.64 -8.55 1.39
CA TYR A 123 12.63 -9.62 1.29
C TYR A 123 12.61 -10.28 -0.08
#